data_33fbb32852f5dbbc82657b677bc36d83
#
_entry.id   33fbb32852f5dbbc82657b677bc36d83
#
_cell.length_a   1.000
_cell.length_b   1.000
_cell.length_c   1.000
_cell.angle_alpha   90.00
_cell.angle_beta   90.00
_cell.angle_gamma   90.00
#
_symmetry.space_group_name_H-M   'P 1'
#
loop_
_entity.id
_entity.type
_entity.pdbx_description
1 polymer ?
#
loop_
_entity_poly.entity_id
_entity_poly.type
_entity_poly.pdbx_seq_one_letter_code
_entity_poly.pdbx_strand_id
1 'polypeptide(L)'
;MSMLEVKDLQVYYGVIQALKGISFHVEQGEVIALIGANGAGKTTTLQTLTGIIPAKAGSISFGGKELTKTPAHKIVEMGMAHVPEGRRVFADMSVYENLLMGAYTRKDKNEIAQSLEMVYKRFPRLKERTGQRAGTL
;
A
#
# COMPACT_ATOMS: atom_id res chain seq x y z
N MET A 1 -19.19 10.59 4.30
CA MET A 1 -17.80 11.06 4.43
C MET A 1 -16.87 10.11 3.73
N SER A 2 -16.03 10.64 2.84
CA SER A 2 -15.10 9.81 2.09
C SER A 2 -14.00 9.25 2.98
N MET A 3 -13.68 7.97 2.83
CA MET A 3 -12.56 7.35 3.53
C MET A 3 -11.23 7.92 3.06
N LEU A 4 -11.08 8.06 1.74
CA LEU A 4 -9.91 8.66 1.11
C LEU A 4 -10.36 9.78 0.18
N GLU A 5 -9.70 10.93 0.28
CA GLU A 5 -9.98 12.06 -0.59
C GLU A 5 -8.68 12.66 -1.10
N VAL A 6 -8.54 12.74 -2.41
CA VAL A 6 -7.37 13.33 -3.09
C VAL A 6 -7.83 14.53 -3.86
N LYS A 7 -7.19 15.69 -3.62
CA LYS A 7 -7.55 16.95 -4.26
C LYS A 7 -6.32 17.59 -4.90
N ASP A 8 -6.41 17.84 -6.20
CA ASP A 8 -5.41 18.59 -6.98
C ASP A 8 -3.98 18.12 -6.74
N LEU A 9 -3.79 16.80 -6.69
CA LEU A 9 -2.50 16.20 -6.40
C LEU A 9 -1.52 16.45 -7.55
N GLN A 10 -0.39 17.09 -7.21
CA GLN A 10 0.69 17.38 -8.16
C GLN A 10 1.98 16.74 -7.67
N VAL A 11 2.65 16.02 -8.57
CA VAL A 11 3.91 15.33 -8.27
C VAL A 11 4.89 15.58 -9.40
N TYR A 12 6.14 15.84 -9.04
CA TYR A 12 7.23 16.11 -9.99
C TYR A 12 8.37 15.12 -9.77
N TYR A 13 8.98 14.69 -10.87
CA TYR A 13 10.28 14.02 -10.88
C TYR A 13 11.29 15.04 -11.44
N GLY A 14 11.97 15.76 -10.54
CA GLY A 14 12.82 16.88 -10.95
C GLY A 14 11.98 17.98 -11.63
N VAL A 15 12.23 18.21 -12.91
CA VAL A 15 11.49 19.21 -13.70
C VAL A 15 10.27 18.62 -14.42
N ILE A 16 10.12 17.30 -14.42
CA ILE A 16 9.03 16.62 -15.12
C ILE A 16 7.83 16.48 -14.19
N GLN A 17 6.70 17.00 -14.60
CA GLN A 17 5.45 16.86 -13.85
C GLN A 17 4.79 15.52 -14.15
N ALA A 18 4.81 14.61 -13.17
CA ALA A 18 4.21 13.30 -13.31
C ALA A 18 2.71 13.30 -13.05
N LEU A 19 2.23 14.11 -12.09
CA LEU A 19 0.81 14.29 -11.79
C LEU A 19 0.46 15.77 -11.89
N LYS A 20 -0.57 16.09 -12.68
CA LYS A 20 -0.94 17.46 -13.05
C LYS A 20 -2.21 17.97 -12.37
N GLY A 21 -2.45 17.55 -11.14
CA GLY A 21 -3.63 17.98 -10.41
C GLY A 21 -4.79 17.00 -10.51
N ILE A 22 -4.56 15.74 -10.12
CA ILE A 22 -5.63 14.74 -10.10
C ILE A 22 -6.44 14.84 -8.81
N SER A 23 -7.74 14.57 -8.95
CA SER A 23 -8.66 14.56 -7.82
C SER A 23 -9.58 13.36 -7.91
N PHE A 24 -9.78 12.67 -6.79
CA PHE A 24 -10.72 11.57 -6.67
C PHE A 24 -11.01 11.30 -5.21
N HIS A 25 -12.02 10.46 -4.95
CA HIS A 25 -12.35 10.04 -3.60
C HIS A 25 -12.76 8.58 -3.60
N VAL A 26 -12.62 7.94 -2.44
CA VAL A 26 -13.02 6.54 -2.21
C VAL A 26 -13.87 6.51 -0.94
N GLU A 27 -15.07 5.96 -1.05
CA GLU A 27 -15.95 5.72 0.08
C GLU A 27 -15.60 4.40 0.75
N GLN A 28 -15.97 4.25 2.01
CA GLN A 28 -15.77 3.00 2.72
C GLN A 28 -16.52 1.86 2.02
N GLY A 29 -15.83 0.74 1.81
CA GLY A 29 -16.40 -0.42 1.14
C GLY A 29 -16.41 -0.34 -0.39
N GLU A 30 -15.92 0.77 -0.96
CA GLU A 30 -15.90 0.99 -2.40
C GLU A 30 -14.61 0.46 -3.02
N VAL A 31 -14.73 -0.09 -4.23
CA VAL A 31 -13.58 -0.47 -5.06
C VAL A 31 -13.54 0.43 -6.28
N ILE A 32 -12.46 1.15 -6.47
CA ILE A 32 -12.26 2.00 -7.63
C ILE A 32 -11.07 1.52 -8.46
N ALA A 33 -11.05 1.87 -9.74
CA ALA A 33 -9.96 1.53 -10.64
C ALA A 33 -9.30 2.79 -11.19
N LEU A 34 -7.96 2.79 -11.21
CA LEU A 34 -7.17 3.81 -11.88
C LEU A 34 -6.78 3.24 -13.25
N ILE A 35 -7.32 3.83 -14.30
CA ILE A 35 -7.15 3.34 -15.66
C ILE A 35 -6.24 4.29 -16.44
N GLY A 36 -5.31 3.72 -17.19
CA GLY A 36 -4.42 4.48 -18.05
C GLY A 36 -3.29 3.61 -18.57
N ALA A 37 -2.61 4.09 -19.61
CA ALA A 37 -1.42 3.42 -20.13
C ALA A 37 -0.24 3.55 -19.15
N ASN A 38 0.79 2.76 -19.36
CA ASN A 38 2.03 2.89 -18.60
C ASN A 38 2.58 4.33 -18.77
N GLY A 39 2.98 4.94 -17.66
CA GLY A 39 3.43 6.31 -17.66
C GLY A 39 2.34 7.36 -17.47
N ALA A 40 1.08 6.94 -17.36
CA ALA A 40 -0.04 7.86 -17.14
C ALA A 40 -0.21 8.31 -15.68
N GLY A 41 0.68 7.89 -14.79
CA GLY A 41 0.67 8.31 -13.40
C GLY A 41 0.01 7.37 -12.41
N LYS A 42 -0.40 6.18 -12.84
CA LYS A 42 -1.05 5.20 -11.93
C LYS A 42 -0.14 4.81 -10.77
N THR A 43 1.06 4.35 -11.07
CA THR A 43 2.04 3.95 -10.06
C THR A 43 2.45 5.14 -9.21
N THR A 44 2.68 6.30 -9.83
CA THR A 44 3.04 7.53 -9.12
C THR A 44 1.95 7.91 -8.13
N THR A 45 0.69 7.82 -8.52
CA THR A 45 -0.44 8.10 -7.63
C THR A 45 -0.41 7.20 -6.41
N LEU A 46 -0.28 5.89 -6.62
CA LEU A 46 -0.25 4.92 -5.51
C LEU A 46 0.94 5.14 -4.59
N GLN A 47 2.12 5.41 -5.14
CA GLN A 47 3.31 5.66 -4.35
C GLN A 47 3.23 6.96 -3.56
N THR A 48 2.55 7.97 -4.10
CA THR A 48 2.32 9.24 -3.40
C THR A 48 1.33 9.06 -2.25
N LEU A 49 0.26 8.29 -2.46
CA LEU A 49 -0.71 7.99 -1.42
C LEU A 49 -0.07 7.27 -0.22
N THR A 50 0.90 6.42 -0.48
CA THR A 50 1.56 5.64 0.57
C THR A 50 2.80 6.31 1.15
N GLY A 51 3.11 7.53 0.71
CA GLY A 51 4.21 8.32 1.27
C GLY A 51 5.60 8.00 0.73
N ILE A 52 5.70 7.16 -0.30
CA ILE A 52 6.99 6.82 -0.92
C ILE A 52 7.51 7.99 -1.73
N ILE A 53 6.61 8.70 -2.42
CA ILE A 53 6.95 9.88 -3.22
C ILE A 53 6.26 11.10 -2.59
N PRO A 54 6.97 12.22 -2.37
CA PRO A 54 6.35 13.42 -1.82
C PRO A 54 5.47 14.12 -2.86
N ALA A 55 4.35 14.67 -2.40
CA ALA A 55 3.51 15.53 -3.23
C ALA A 55 4.08 16.94 -3.24
N LYS A 56 4.07 17.59 -4.42
CA LYS A 56 4.48 18.99 -4.53
C LYS A 56 3.35 19.92 -4.12
N ALA A 57 2.13 19.59 -4.48
CA ALA A 57 0.93 20.36 -4.16
C ALA A 57 -0.27 19.43 -4.09
N GLY A 58 -1.36 19.93 -3.56
CA GLY A 58 -2.59 19.20 -3.38
C GLY A 58 -2.70 18.60 -1.99
N SER A 59 -3.77 17.84 -1.76
CA SER A 59 -4.02 17.22 -0.47
C SER A 59 -4.47 15.79 -0.61
N ILE A 60 -4.13 14.97 0.40
CA ILE A 60 -4.57 13.59 0.53
C ILE A 60 -5.09 13.44 1.95
N SER A 61 -6.37 13.14 2.09
CA SER A 61 -7.00 12.92 3.39
C SER A 61 -7.44 11.47 3.51
N PHE A 62 -7.04 10.81 4.58
CA PHE A 62 -7.43 9.44 4.88
C PHE A 62 -7.98 9.36 6.30
N GLY A 63 -9.26 8.99 6.41
CA GLY A 63 -9.93 8.96 7.71
C GLY A 63 -9.88 10.29 8.45
N GLY A 64 -9.88 11.40 7.72
CA GLY A 64 -9.82 12.75 8.28
C GLY A 64 -8.41 13.26 8.58
N LYS A 65 -7.36 12.47 8.28
CA LYS A 65 -5.96 12.87 8.49
C LYS A 65 -5.27 13.16 7.18
N GLU A 66 -4.49 14.26 7.16
CA GLU A 66 -3.70 14.65 6.00
C GLU A 66 -2.47 13.77 5.86
N LEU A 67 -2.29 13.15 4.69
CA LEU A 67 -1.18 12.22 4.45
C LEU A 67 0.05 12.86 3.81
N THR A 68 -0.08 14.02 3.15
CA THR A 68 1.04 14.62 2.41
C THR A 68 2.24 14.99 3.28
N LYS A 69 2.02 15.14 4.59
CA LYS A 69 3.07 15.45 5.57
C LYS A 69 3.30 14.29 6.54
N THR A 70 2.73 13.13 6.28
CA THR A 70 2.82 11.96 7.16
C THR A 70 3.87 11.00 6.62
N PRO A 71 4.83 10.53 7.44
CA PRO A 71 5.82 9.54 6.99
C PRO A 71 5.16 8.23 6.56
N ALA A 72 5.78 7.54 5.60
CA ALA A 72 5.24 6.31 5.04
C ALA A 72 4.93 5.24 6.10
N HIS A 73 5.81 5.07 7.09
CA HIS A 73 5.59 4.08 8.15
C HIS A 73 4.38 4.39 9.02
N LYS A 74 4.05 5.66 9.20
CA LYS A 74 2.85 6.08 9.93
C LYS A 74 1.59 5.84 9.11
N ILE A 75 1.66 6.01 7.79
CA ILE A 75 0.54 5.75 6.90
C ILE A 75 0.17 4.27 6.95
N VAL A 76 1.15 3.38 6.96
CA VAL A 76 0.92 1.93 7.11
C VAL A 76 0.23 1.62 8.43
N GLU A 77 0.67 2.24 9.53
CA GLU A 77 0.04 2.08 10.84
C GLU A 77 -1.41 2.54 10.87
N MET A 78 -1.77 3.50 10.00
CA MET A 78 -3.15 4.00 9.88
C MET A 78 -4.07 3.04 9.14
N GLY A 79 -3.53 1.95 8.59
CA GLY A 79 -4.32 0.92 7.92
C GLY A 79 -4.27 0.95 6.40
N MET A 80 -3.37 1.73 5.79
CA MET A 80 -3.20 1.76 4.35
C MET A 80 -2.04 0.85 3.95
N ALA A 81 -2.28 -0.03 2.98
CA ALA A 81 -1.24 -0.92 2.44
C ALA A 81 -1.15 -0.78 0.93
N HIS A 82 0.04 -0.96 0.40
CA HIS A 82 0.30 -0.92 -1.04
C HIS A 82 0.84 -2.26 -1.50
N VAL A 83 0.21 -2.83 -2.52
CA VAL A 83 0.71 -4.04 -3.18
C VAL A 83 1.38 -3.61 -4.47
N PRO A 84 2.71 -3.63 -4.54
CA PRO A 84 3.43 -3.16 -5.73
C PRO A 84 3.35 -4.16 -6.87
N GLU A 85 3.67 -3.68 -8.06
CA GLU A 85 3.79 -4.53 -9.24
C GLU A 85 5.03 -5.44 -9.10
N GLY A 86 4.92 -6.66 -9.61
CA GLY A 86 5.99 -7.63 -9.54
C GLY A 86 6.07 -8.34 -8.19
N ARG A 87 7.00 -9.26 -8.09
CA ARG A 87 7.20 -10.02 -6.85
C ARG A 87 8.13 -9.26 -5.91
N ARG A 88 7.58 -8.38 -5.11
CA ARG A 88 8.33 -7.56 -4.14
C ARG A 88 8.41 -8.27 -2.79
N VAL A 89 8.91 -9.52 -2.79
CA VAL A 89 9.07 -10.32 -1.58
C VAL A 89 10.54 -10.40 -1.19
N PHE A 90 10.79 -10.76 0.06
CA PHE A 90 12.15 -11.06 0.54
C PHE A 90 12.49 -12.49 0.10
N ALA A 91 13.18 -12.61 -1.02
CA ALA A 91 13.40 -13.88 -1.71
C ALA A 91 14.14 -14.93 -0.85
N ASP A 92 15.08 -14.48 -0.03
CA ASP A 92 15.89 -15.35 0.82
C ASP A 92 15.21 -15.74 2.14
N MET A 93 14.09 -15.10 2.45
CA MET A 93 13.30 -15.41 3.65
C MET A 93 12.21 -16.42 3.30
N SER A 94 11.78 -17.20 4.30
CA SER A 94 10.68 -18.14 4.11
C SER A 94 9.35 -17.44 3.86
N VAL A 95 8.37 -18.17 3.38
CA VAL A 95 6.99 -17.68 3.23
C VAL A 95 6.48 -17.15 4.58
N TYR A 96 6.68 -17.90 5.66
CA TYR A 96 6.26 -17.52 7.00
C TYR A 96 6.89 -16.20 7.44
N GLU A 97 8.20 -16.04 7.24
CA GLU A 97 8.92 -14.82 7.60
C GLU A 97 8.42 -13.61 6.81
N ASN A 98 8.15 -13.79 5.50
CA ASN A 98 7.58 -12.72 4.68
C ASN A 98 6.20 -12.27 5.21
N LEU A 99 5.35 -13.22 5.59
CA LEU A 99 4.04 -12.90 6.13
C LEU A 99 4.14 -12.14 7.46
N LEU A 100 5.09 -12.53 8.32
CA LEU A 100 5.33 -11.83 9.59
C LEU A 100 5.82 -10.40 9.35
N MET A 101 6.64 -10.17 8.33
CA MET A 101 7.10 -8.82 8.00
C MET A 101 5.95 -7.89 7.64
N GLY A 102 4.87 -8.41 7.08
CA GLY A 102 3.67 -7.63 6.79
C GLY A 102 2.95 -7.13 8.06
N ALA A 103 3.25 -7.70 9.21
CA ALA A 103 2.66 -7.33 10.48
C ALA A 103 3.63 -6.62 11.42
N TYR A 104 4.77 -6.11 10.92
CA TYR A 104 5.82 -5.57 11.78
C TYR A 104 5.39 -4.37 12.62
N THR A 105 4.36 -3.63 12.20
CA THR A 105 3.83 -2.49 12.96
C THR A 105 2.81 -2.90 14.02
N ARG A 106 2.40 -4.16 14.03
CA ARG A 106 1.37 -4.66 14.94
C ARG A 106 2.04 -5.28 16.17
N LYS A 107 1.48 -5.03 17.34
CA LYS A 107 2.06 -5.45 18.61
C LYS A 107 1.30 -6.59 19.28
N ASP A 108 0.04 -6.78 18.96
CA ASP A 108 -0.80 -7.82 19.56
C ASP A 108 -0.55 -9.16 18.88
N LYS A 109 0.08 -10.10 19.61
CA LYS A 109 0.41 -11.43 19.09
C LYS A 109 -0.83 -12.25 18.73
N ASN A 110 -1.91 -12.10 19.47
CA ASN A 110 -3.16 -12.81 19.19
C ASN A 110 -3.77 -12.35 17.88
N GLU A 111 -3.75 -11.05 17.65
CA GLU A 111 -4.25 -10.44 16.43
C GLU A 111 -3.42 -10.86 15.20
N ILE A 112 -2.10 -10.90 15.35
CA ILE A 112 -1.19 -11.38 14.30
C ILE A 112 -1.49 -12.84 13.99
N ALA A 113 -1.66 -13.69 14.99
CA ALA A 113 -1.97 -15.11 14.82
C ALA A 113 -3.30 -15.31 14.09
N GLN A 114 -4.32 -14.53 14.42
CA GLN A 114 -5.62 -14.58 13.75
C GLN A 114 -5.54 -14.15 12.30
N SER A 115 -4.77 -13.11 12.01
CA SER A 115 -4.56 -12.64 10.65
C SER A 115 -3.81 -13.66 9.81
N LEU A 116 -2.79 -14.29 10.39
CA LEU A 116 -2.03 -15.35 9.72
C LEU A 116 -2.91 -16.54 9.38
N GLU A 117 -3.76 -16.97 10.30
CA GLU A 117 -4.73 -18.03 10.07
C GLU A 117 -5.69 -17.70 8.95
N MET A 118 -6.18 -16.46 8.91
CA MET A 118 -7.05 -15.98 7.83
C MET A 118 -6.34 -16.03 6.48
N VAL A 119 -5.09 -15.59 6.41
CA VAL A 119 -4.29 -15.63 5.19
C VAL A 119 -4.12 -17.07 4.70
N TYR A 120 -3.80 -18.00 5.59
CA TYR A 120 -3.64 -19.42 5.24
C TYR A 120 -4.95 -20.05 4.78
N LYS A 121 -6.07 -19.59 5.33
CA LYS A 121 -7.39 -20.06 4.89
C LYS A 121 -7.70 -19.61 3.47
N ARG A 122 -7.33 -18.37 3.14
CA ARG A 122 -7.56 -17.80 1.80
C ARG A 122 -6.55 -18.29 0.77
N PHE A 123 -5.34 -18.61 1.22
CA PHE A 123 -4.24 -19.05 0.37
C PHE A 123 -3.62 -20.35 0.95
N PRO A 124 -4.30 -21.50 0.81
CA PRO A 124 -3.83 -22.76 1.42
C PRO A 124 -2.44 -23.19 1.01
N ARG A 125 -2.01 -22.83 -0.22
CA ARG A 125 -0.67 -23.16 -0.69
C ARG A 125 0.43 -22.49 0.13
N LEU A 126 0.17 -21.31 0.65
CA LEU A 126 1.13 -20.62 1.53
C LEU A 126 1.31 -21.38 2.84
N LYS A 127 0.23 -21.96 3.37
CA LYS A 127 0.30 -22.79 4.56
C LYS A 127 1.12 -24.05 4.33
N GLU A 128 0.96 -24.70 3.17
CA GLU A 128 1.70 -25.90 2.80
C GLU A 128 3.19 -25.61 2.62
N ARG A 129 3.55 -24.38 2.28
CA ARG A 129 4.91 -23.96 1.92
C ARG A 129 5.51 -22.94 2.89
N THR A 130 5.09 -22.97 4.14
CA THR A 130 5.53 -21.98 5.16
C THR A 130 7.05 -21.90 5.31
N GLY A 131 7.76 -23.01 5.19
CA GLY A 131 9.22 -23.06 5.32
C GLY A 131 9.97 -22.85 4.01
N GLN A 132 9.28 -22.75 2.89
CA GLN A 132 9.92 -22.56 1.58
C GLN A 132 10.40 -21.10 1.42
N ARG A 133 11.53 -20.91 0.74
CA ARG A 133 11.98 -19.57 0.39
C ARG A 133 11.01 -18.92 -0.56
N ALA A 134 10.62 -17.69 -0.27
CA ALA A 134 9.62 -16.96 -1.06
C ALA A 134 10.05 -16.75 -2.51
N GLY A 135 11.35 -16.61 -2.75
CA GLY A 135 11.88 -16.44 -4.11
C GLY A 135 11.71 -17.66 -5.00
N THR A 136 11.38 -18.82 -4.44
CA THR A 136 11.19 -20.06 -5.20
C THR A 136 9.73 -20.44 -5.44
N LEU A 137 8.80 -19.58 -5.01
CA LEU A 137 7.37 -19.80 -5.24
C LEU A 137 6.99 -19.74 -6.72
#